data_620d1c37381f1bdfb832da70adaeebee
#
_entry.id   620d1c37381f1bdfb832da70adaeebee
#
_cell.length_a   1.000
_cell.length_b   1.000
_cell.length_c   1.000
_cell.angle_alpha   90.00
_cell.angle_beta   90.00
_cell.angle_gamma   90.00
#
_symmetry.space_group_name_H-M   'P 1'
#
loop_
_entity.id
_entity.type
_entity.pdbx_description
1 polymer ?
#
loop_
_entity_poly.entity_id
_entity_poly.type
_entity_poly.pdbx_seq_one_letter_code
_entity_poly.pdbx_strand_id
1 'polypeptide(L)'
;MLSKRKNELGQTFKRIADGREFIVRVYVQPAVLKGHLGEHSAELTALEAEAAKASPGQKYLLERKIENVRRNAGRDVTTGVAGEIHDALRAQSIEAVREQPVNAGAPREQGRAILNASFLVAPPRVVAFQRALTAMVNKYEPSGFKFDFTGPWPPYHFVGEKAQ
;
A
#
# COMPACT_ATOMS: atom_id res chain seq x y z
N MET A 1 -23.94 -33.63 -11.23
CA MET A 1 -23.50 -32.55 -10.28
C MET A 1 -22.06 -32.70 -9.85
N LEU A 2 -21.57 -33.89 -9.52
CA LEU A 2 -20.18 -34.14 -9.08
C LEU A 2 -19.14 -33.88 -10.18
N SER A 3 -19.41 -34.14 -11.44
CA SER A 3 -18.49 -33.93 -12.57
C SER A 3 -18.29 -32.43 -12.89
N LYS A 4 -19.32 -31.59 -12.77
CA LYS A 4 -19.21 -30.14 -12.93
C LYS A 4 -18.33 -29.50 -11.86
N ARG A 5 -18.53 -29.87 -10.58
CA ARG A 5 -17.69 -29.39 -9.47
C ARG A 5 -16.23 -29.84 -9.60
N LYS A 6 -16.00 -31.06 -10.08
CA LYS A 6 -14.65 -31.59 -10.31
C LYS A 6 -13.93 -30.84 -11.43
N ASN A 7 -14.65 -30.47 -12.50
CA ASN A 7 -14.10 -29.64 -13.57
C ASN A 7 -13.85 -28.20 -13.16
N GLU A 8 -14.74 -27.61 -12.37
CA GLU A 8 -14.55 -26.25 -11.83
C GLU A 8 -13.37 -26.18 -10.86
N LEU A 9 -13.22 -27.17 -9.98
CA LEU A 9 -12.06 -27.30 -9.10
C LEU A 9 -10.77 -27.49 -9.90
N GLY A 10 -10.76 -28.36 -10.89
CA GLY A 10 -9.60 -28.60 -11.77
C GLY A 10 -9.18 -27.35 -12.53
N GLN A 11 -10.14 -26.58 -13.04
CA GLN A 11 -9.85 -25.31 -13.73
C GLN A 11 -9.35 -24.24 -12.74
N THR A 12 -9.88 -24.20 -11.54
CA THR A 12 -9.43 -23.28 -10.48
C THR A 12 -8.00 -23.61 -10.07
N PHE A 13 -7.69 -24.88 -9.84
CA PHE A 13 -6.32 -25.31 -9.54
C PHE A 13 -5.34 -25.00 -10.67
N LYS A 14 -5.74 -25.19 -11.93
CA LYS A 14 -4.91 -24.87 -13.09
C LYS A 14 -4.65 -23.37 -13.20
N ARG A 15 -5.67 -22.54 -12.96
CA ARG A 15 -5.51 -21.07 -12.97
C ARG A 15 -4.56 -20.60 -11.86
N ILE A 16 -4.61 -21.20 -10.68
CA ILE A 16 -3.71 -20.90 -9.57
C ILE A 16 -2.29 -21.38 -9.89
N ALA A 17 -2.14 -22.59 -10.41
CA ALA A 17 -0.84 -23.19 -10.75
C ALA A 17 -0.12 -22.43 -11.88
N ASP A 18 -0.85 -21.86 -12.84
CA ASP A 18 -0.29 -21.07 -13.94
C ASP A 18 -0.06 -19.60 -13.54
N GLY A 19 -0.54 -19.16 -12.38
CA GLY A 19 -0.35 -17.82 -11.86
C GLY A 19 1.09 -17.51 -11.52
N ARG A 20 1.40 -16.22 -11.55
CA ARG A 20 2.69 -15.68 -11.09
C ARG A 20 2.47 -14.91 -9.80
N GLU A 21 3.26 -15.22 -8.80
CA GLU A 21 3.20 -14.53 -7.52
C GLU A 21 4.16 -13.34 -7.52
N PHE A 22 3.63 -12.19 -7.11
CA PHE A 22 4.41 -10.98 -6.87
C PHE A 22 4.24 -10.55 -5.43
N ILE A 23 5.33 -10.17 -4.80
CA ILE A 23 5.33 -9.62 -3.44
C ILE A 23 5.63 -8.14 -3.53
N VAL A 24 4.76 -7.33 -2.95
CA VAL A 24 4.91 -5.87 -2.88
C VAL A 24 4.98 -5.45 -1.42
N ARG A 25 6.03 -4.77 -1.06
CA ARG A 25 6.20 -4.12 0.23
C ARG A 25 6.29 -2.62 0.02
N VAL A 26 5.61 -1.88 0.88
CA VAL A 26 5.65 -0.42 0.85
C VAL A 26 6.07 0.10 2.20
N TYR A 27 6.96 1.07 2.18
CA TYR A 27 7.51 1.74 3.34
C TYR A 27 7.21 3.23 3.24
N VAL A 28 7.06 3.89 4.37
CA VAL A 28 6.95 5.34 4.43
C VAL A 28 8.14 5.93 5.19
N GLN A 29 8.70 7.00 4.67
CA GLN A 29 9.68 7.84 5.35
C GLN A 29 8.93 8.98 6.06
N PRO A 30 8.72 8.91 7.39
CA PRO A 30 7.85 9.87 8.09
C PRO A 30 8.31 11.31 7.96
N ALA A 31 9.62 11.54 7.94
CA ALA A 31 10.20 12.88 7.80
C ALA A 31 9.87 13.52 6.44
N VAL A 32 9.89 12.74 5.37
CA VAL A 32 9.54 13.22 4.02
C VAL A 32 8.03 13.43 3.93
N LEU A 33 7.23 12.45 4.37
CA LEU A 33 5.78 12.56 4.37
C LEU A 33 5.30 13.79 5.15
N LYS A 34 5.92 14.11 6.27
CA LYS A 34 5.58 15.29 7.08
C LYS A 34 5.61 16.58 6.26
N GLY A 35 6.55 16.72 5.34
CA GLY A 35 6.65 17.87 4.45
C GLY A 35 5.55 17.91 3.37
N HIS A 36 4.94 16.78 3.05
CA HIS A 36 3.92 16.64 2.01
C HIS A 36 2.49 16.44 2.54
N LEU A 37 2.29 16.43 3.85
CA LEU A 37 0.96 16.20 4.45
C LEU A 37 -0.09 17.22 4.01
N GLY A 38 0.30 18.45 3.77
CA GLY A 38 -0.60 19.50 3.26
C GLY A 38 -1.22 19.14 1.90
N GLU A 39 -0.50 18.42 1.06
CA GLU A 39 -1.01 17.95 -0.25
C GLU A 39 -2.12 16.90 -0.11
N HIS A 40 -2.18 16.22 1.05
CA HIS A 40 -3.10 15.13 1.34
C HIS A 40 -4.14 15.47 2.43
N SER A 41 -4.05 16.67 3.04
CA SER A 41 -4.93 17.09 4.14
C SER A 41 -5.34 18.57 4.00
N ALA A 42 -6.56 18.79 3.54
CA ALA A 42 -7.14 20.15 3.45
C ALA A 42 -7.28 20.82 4.83
N GLU A 43 -7.58 20.05 5.87
CA GLU A 43 -7.67 20.54 7.25
C GLU A 43 -6.34 21.11 7.74
N LEU A 44 -5.24 20.39 7.49
CA LEU A 44 -3.89 20.84 7.87
C LEU A 44 -3.52 22.13 7.16
N THR A 45 -3.77 22.21 5.86
CA THR A 45 -3.50 23.41 5.05
C THR A 45 -4.29 24.62 5.56
N ALA A 46 -5.55 24.43 5.91
CA ALA A 46 -6.40 25.50 6.45
C ALA A 46 -5.90 26.01 7.81
N LEU A 47 -5.50 25.10 8.71
CA LEU A 47 -4.96 25.46 10.02
C LEU A 47 -3.61 26.18 9.93
N GLU A 48 -2.74 25.77 9.03
CA GLU A 48 -1.46 26.45 8.80
C GLU A 48 -1.65 27.87 8.25
N ALA A 49 -2.62 28.05 7.34
CA ALA A 49 -2.98 29.37 6.83
C ALA A 49 -3.56 30.29 7.93
N GLU A 50 -4.39 29.73 8.83
CA GLU A 50 -4.95 30.47 9.98
C GLU A 50 -3.83 30.87 10.97
N ALA A 51 -2.91 29.95 11.27
CA ALA A 51 -1.78 30.24 12.17
C ALA A 51 -0.85 31.34 11.64
N ALA A 52 -0.68 31.43 10.33
CA ALA A 52 0.14 32.47 9.71
C ALA A 52 -0.42 33.89 9.93
N LYS A 53 -1.74 34.01 10.17
CA LYS A 53 -2.45 35.29 10.38
C LYS A 53 -2.75 35.58 11.85
N ALA A 54 -2.47 34.66 12.76
CA ALA A 54 -2.85 34.74 14.15
C ALA A 54 -1.92 35.62 15.00
N SER A 55 -2.46 36.17 16.10
CA SER A 55 -1.67 36.83 17.13
C SER A 55 -0.73 35.83 17.86
N PRO A 56 0.35 36.27 18.52
CA PRO A 56 1.30 35.38 19.21
C PRO A 56 0.67 34.40 20.18
N GLY A 57 -0.36 34.80 20.93
CA GLY A 57 -1.07 33.95 21.88
C GLY A 57 -1.97 32.90 21.20
N GLN A 58 -2.65 33.29 20.14
CA GLN A 58 -3.47 32.40 19.33
C GLN A 58 -2.60 31.44 18.52
N LYS A 59 -1.47 31.92 18.03
CA LYS A 59 -0.51 31.12 17.29
C LYS A 59 -0.01 29.90 18.09
N TYR A 60 0.30 30.09 19.36
CA TYR A 60 0.72 28.99 20.24
C TYR A 60 -0.33 27.88 20.34
N LEU A 61 -1.61 28.24 20.50
CA LEU A 61 -2.71 27.28 20.57
C LEU A 61 -2.93 26.57 19.22
N LEU A 62 -2.84 27.31 18.13
CA LEU A 62 -2.94 26.75 16.77
C LEU A 62 -1.79 25.82 16.44
N GLU A 63 -0.56 26.14 16.83
CA GLU A 63 0.59 25.26 16.65
C GLU A 63 0.43 23.92 17.37
N ARG A 64 -0.12 23.89 18.57
CA ARG A 64 -0.46 22.65 19.28
C ARG A 64 -1.54 21.86 18.56
N LYS A 65 -2.56 22.51 18.05
CA LYS A 65 -3.62 21.88 17.26
C LYS A 65 -3.07 21.33 15.96
N ILE A 66 -2.24 22.08 15.27
CA ILE A 66 -1.56 21.66 14.03
C ILE A 66 -0.72 20.39 14.28
N GLU A 67 0.03 20.33 15.36
CA GLU A 67 0.84 19.16 15.70
C GLU A 67 -0.01 17.90 15.90
N ASN A 68 -1.16 18.02 16.56
CA ASN A 68 -2.10 16.92 16.75
C ASN A 68 -2.75 16.49 15.43
N VAL A 69 -3.22 17.44 14.62
CA VAL A 69 -3.80 17.16 13.30
C VAL A 69 -2.77 16.54 12.38
N ARG A 70 -1.55 17.03 12.38
CA ARG A 70 -0.44 16.49 11.58
C ARG A 70 -0.14 15.04 11.93
N ARG A 71 -0.16 14.68 13.20
CA ARG A 71 0.04 13.30 13.67
C ARG A 71 -1.06 12.36 13.20
N ASN A 72 -2.31 12.80 13.30
CA ASN A 72 -3.47 12.03 12.84
C ASN A 72 -3.52 11.94 11.31
N ALA A 73 -3.31 13.06 10.61
CA ALA A 73 -3.24 13.10 9.16
C ALA A 73 -2.17 12.15 8.60
N GLY A 74 -1.01 12.06 9.24
CA GLY A 74 0.05 11.12 8.86
C GLY A 74 -0.41 9.66 8.93
N ARG A 75 -1.18 9.28 9.93
CA ARG A 75 -1.76 7.94 10.06
C ARG A 75 -2.83 7.68 9.00
N ASP A 76 -3.73 8.63 8.82
CA ASP A 76 -4.85 8.51 7.87
C ASP A 76 -4.34 8.43 6.44
N VAL A 77 -3.39 9.29 6.06
CA VAL A 77 -2.73 9.24 4.74
C VAL A 77 -2.03 7.92 4.53
N THR A 78 -1.25 7.46 5.49
CA THR A 78 -0.52 6.19 5.39
C THR A 78 -1.47 4.99 5.21
N THR A 79 -2.55 4.94 5.98
CA THR A 79 -3.57 3.88 5.87
C THR A 79 -4.29 3.95 4.53
N GLY A 80 -4.67 5.15 4.10
CA GLY A 80 -5.34 5.39 2.83
C GLY A 80 -4.48 4.99 1.64
N VAL A 81 -3.21 5.38 1.63
CA VAL A 81 -2.24 5.03 0.58
C VAL A 81 -2.01 3.52 0.51
N ALA A 82 -1.81 2.85 1.64
CA ALA A 82 -1.66 1.40 1.67
C ALA A 82 -2.90 0.67 1.12
N GLY A 83 -4.09 1.16 1.45
CA GLY A 83 -5.37 0.64 0.93
C GLY A 83 -5.49 0.85 -0.58
N GLU A 84 -5.22 2.04 -1.08
CA GLU A 84 -5.30 2.36 -2.51
C GLU A 84 -4.32 1.53 -3.34
N ILE A 85 -3.07 1.39 -2.90
CA ILE A 85 -2.08 0.55 -3.56
C ILE A 85 -2.54 -0.91 -3.61
N HIS A 86 -2.99 -1.45 -2.47
CA HIS A 86 -3.49 -2.82 -2.39
C HIS A 86 -4.67 -3.04 -3.34
N ASP A 87 -5.67 -2.15 -3.34
CA ASP A 87 -6.87 -2.29 -4.16
C ASP A 87 -6.57 -2.17 -5.66
N ALA A 88 -5.68 -1.24 -6.05
CA ALA A 88 -5.26 -1.08 -7.44
C ALA A 88 -4.55 -2.33 -7.98
N LEU A 89 -3.69 -2.95 -7.19
CA LEU A 89 -2.97 -4.17 -7.57
C LEU A 89 -3.86 -5.41 -7.51
N ARG A 90 -4.75 -5.48 -6.52
CA ARG A 90 -5.74 -6.56 -6.43
C ARG A 90 -6.66 -6.60 -7.64
N ALA A 91 -7.06 -5.45 -8.17
CA ALA A 91 -7.90 -5.35 -9.36
C ALA A 91 -7.28 -6.02 -10.61
N GLN A 92 -5.94 -6.15 -10.66
CA GLN A 92 -5.18 -6.81 -11.73
C GLN A 92 -4.79 -8.25 -11.39
N SER A 93 -5.22 -8.76 -10.25
CA SER A 93 -4.82 -10.06 -9.71
C SER A 93 -5.98 -11.06 -9.68
N ILE A 94 -5.66 -12.34 -9.70
CA ILE A 94 -6.63 -13.42 -9.46
C ILE A 94 -7.00 -13.42 -7.98
N GLU A 95 -6.00 -13.31 -7.11
CA GLU A 95 -6.10 -13.32 -5.66
C GLU A 95 -5.02 -12.45 -5.05
N ALA A 96 -5.28 -11.90 -3.87
CA ALA A 96 -4.31 -11.13 -3.11
C ALA A 96 -4.38 -11.52 -1.63
N VAL A 97 -3.23 -11.63 -0.99
CA VAL A 97 -3.08 -11.87 0.45
C VAL A 97 -2.31 -10.71 1.05
N ARG A 98 -2.91 -10.06 2.05
CA ARG A 98 -2.27 -9.00 2.81
C ARG A 98 -1.80 -9.55 4.15
N GLU A 99 -0.52 -9.38 4.44
CA GLU A 99 0.08 -9.76 5.70
C GLU A 99 0.35 -8.52 6.57
N GLN A 100 0.65 -8.75 7.84
CA GLN A 100 1.07 -7.67 8.74
C GLN A 100 2.41 -7.10 8.25
N PRO A 101 2.51 -5.76 8.11
CA PRO A 101 3.78 -5.14 7.78
C PRO A 101 4.81 -5.40 8.88
N VAL A 102 5.99 -5.90 8.49
CA VAL A 102 7.08 -6.20 9.44
C VAL A 102 8.29 -5.36 9.08
N ASN A 103 8.82 -4.67 10.08
CA ASN A 103 10.05 -3.87 9.93
C ASN A 103 11.33 -4.68 10.14
N ALA A 104 11.22 -5.94 10.58
CA ALA A 104 12.37 -6.79 10.85
C ALA A 104 13.18 -7.06 9.57
N GLY A 105 14.44 -6.68 9.58
CA GLY A 105 15.36 -6.85 8.45
C GLY A 105 15.25 -5.79 7.35
N ALA A 106 14.34 -4.83 7.45
CA ALA A 106 14.31 -3.69 6.55
C ALA A 106 15.46 -2.72 6.87
N PRO A 107 16.21 -2.23 5.87
CA PRO A 107 17.17 -1.16 6.09
C PRO A 107 16.47 0.06 6.71
N ARG A 108 17.08 0.69 7.70
CA ARG A 108 16.54 1.91 8.35
C ARG A 108 16.25 3.03 7.36
N GLU A 109 16.96 3.04 6.24
CA GLU A 109 16.81 4.00 5.15
C GLU A 109 15.48 3.86 4.39
N GLN A 110 14.85 2.68 4.41
CA GLN A 110 13.55 2.46 3.76
C GLN A 110 12.37 3.06 4.54
N GLY A 111 12.52 3.26 5.84
CA GLY A 111 11.47 3.80 6.69
C GLY A 111 10.60 2.75 7.36
N ARG A 112 9.35 3.10 7.67
CA ARG A 112 8.38 2.22 8.35
C ARG A 112 7.55 1.44 7.34
N ALA A 113 7.47 0.12 7.50
CA ALA A 113 6.62 -0.73 6.67
C ALA A 113 5.12 -0.42 6.89
N ILE A 114 4.39 -0.24 5.79
CA ILE A 114 2.96 0.06 5.80
C ILE A 114 2.12 -0.95 5.02
N LEU A 115 2.71 -1.67 4.09
CA LEU A 115 2.06 -2.72 3.30
C LEU A 115 3.03 -3.87 3.06
N ASN A 116 2.54 -5.08 3.26
CA ASN A 116 3.15 -6.32 2.82
C ASN A 116 2.05 -7.18 2.21
N ALA A 117 2.11 -7.41 0.91
CA ALA A 117 1.07 -8.16 0.21
C ALA A 117 1.63 -9.02 -0.90
N SER A 118 1.03 -10.20 -1.07
CA SER A 118 1.31 -11.11 -2.16
C SER A 118 0.13 -11.10 -3.14
N PHE A 119 0.44 -11.06 -4.43
CA PHE A 119 -0.54 -11.00 -5.50
C PHE A 119 -0.32 -12.16 -6.46
N LEU A 120 -1.37 -12.91 -6.73
CA LEU A 120 -1.38 -13.95 -7.75
C LEU A 120 -1.92 -13.35 -9.06
N VAL A 121 -1.08 -13.27 -10.07
CA VAL A 121 -1.39 -12.62 -11.34
C VAL A 121 -1.39 -13.63 -12.48
N ALA A 122 -2.46 -13.64 -13.26
CA ALA A 122 -2.52 -14.46 -14.48
C ALA A 122 -1.48 -13.96 -15.49
N PRO A 123 -0.79 -14.85 -16.24
CA PRO A 123 0.23 -14.44 -17.21
C PRO A 123 -0.20 -13.32 -18.17
N PRO A 124 -1.44 -13.33 -18.76
CA PRO A 124 -1.90 -12.24 -19.64
C PRO A 124 -2.08 -10.89 -18.92
N ARG A 125 -2.15 -10.89 -17.59
CA ARG A 125 -2.40 -9.68 -16.78
C ARG A 125 -1.12 -9.09 -16.17
N VAL A 126 0.02 -9.73 -16.33
CA VAL A 126 1.29 -9.27 -15.73
C VAL A 126 1.65 -7.85 -16.17
N VAL A 127 1.50 -7.53 -17.45
CA VAL A 127 1.79 -6.17 -17.96
C VAL A 127 0.86 -5.13 -17.33
N ALA A 128 -0.44 -5.44 -17.21
CA ALA A 128 -1.42 -4.55 -16.57
C ALA A 128 -1.11 -4.36 -15.08
N PHE A 129 -0.70 -5.42 -14.39
CA PHE A 129 -0.25 -5.36 -13.00
C PHE A 129 0.98 -4.46 -12.82
N GLN A 130 1.98 -4.64 -13.67
CA GLN A 130 3.20 -3.82 -13.64
C GLN A 130 2.91 -2.34 -13.93
N ARG A 131 1.99 -2.05 -14.86
CA ARG A 131 1.56 -0.67 -15.15
C ARG A 131 0.85 -0.05 -13.94
N ALA A 132 -0.03 -0.79 -13.27
CA ALA A 132 -0.71 -0.33 -12.07
C ALA A 132 0.30 -0.03 -10.95
N LEU A 133 1.29 -0.92 -10.74
CA LEU A 133 2.36 -0.71 -9.78
C LEU A 133 3.18 0.54 -10.10
N THR A 134 3.60 0.71 -11.36
CA THR A 134 4.35 1.89 -11.80
C THR A 134 3.57 3.18 -11.57
N ALA A 135 2.27 3.18 -11.84
CA ALA A 135 1.40 4.34 -11.58
C ALA A 135 1.37 4.70 -10.09
N MET A 136 1.30 3.71 -9.20
CA MET A 136 1.33 3.93 -7.75
C MET A 136 2.70 4.45 -7.28
N VAL A 137 3.79 3.89 -7.79
CA VAL A 137 5.15 4.36 -7.51
C VAL A 137 5.30 5.83 -7.91
N ASN A 138 4.94 6.18 -9.12
CA ASN A 138 5.04 7.55 -9.63
C ASN A 138 4.18 8.54 -8.82
N LYS A 139 3.02 8.10 -8.34
CA LYS A 139 2.12 8.93 -7.55
C LYS A 139 2.64 9.20 -6.14
N TYR A 140 3.21 8.20 -5.48
CA TYR A 140 3.49 8.25 -4.05
C TYR A 140 4.97 8.35 -3.66
N GLU A 141 5.88 7.95 -4.52
CA GLU A 141 7.31 8.05 -4.23
C GLU A 141 7.78 9.49 -3.90
N PRO A 142 7.28 10.54 -4.58
CA PRO A 142 7.62 11.92 -4.22
C PRO A 142 7.21 12.33 -2.81
N SER A 143 6.17 11.71 -2.26
CA SER A 143 5.66 11.99 -0.90
C SER A 143 6.36 11.16 0.20
N GLY A 144 7.41 10.42 -0.14
CA GLY A 144 8.22 9.67 0.82
C GLY A 144 7.83 8.19 0.98
N PHE A 145 7.07 7.64 0.03
CA PHE A 145 6.77 6.20 -0.01
C PHE A 145 7.82 5.47 -0.84
N LYS A 146 8.31 4.36 -0.31
CA LYS A 146 9.28 3.47 -0.97
C LYS A 146 8.65 2.13 -1.25
N PHE A 147 8.90 1.60 -2.43
CA PHE A 147 8.36 0.35 -2.92
C PHE A 147 9.47 -0.68 -3.08
N ASP A 148 9.22 -1.87 -2.56
CA ASP A 148 10.03 -3.06 -2.82
C ASP A 148 9.15 -4.09 -3.53
N PHE A 149 9.61 -4.55 -4.66
CA PHE A 149 8.85 -5.43 -5.54
C PHE A 149 9.70 -6.63 -5.93
N THR A 150 9.19 -7.83 -5.68
CA THR A 150 9.85 -9.08 -6.01
C THR A 150 8.92 -10.03 -6.75
N GLY A 151 9.48 -10.82 -7.61
CA GLY A 151 8.79 -11.79 -8.47
C GLY A 151 9.19 -11.63 -9.93
N PRO A 152 8.63 -12.45 -10.84
CA PRO A 152 7.61 -13.47 -10.57
C PRO A 152 8.15 -14.71 -9.85
N TRP A 153 7.40 -15.16 -8.85
CA TRP A 153 7.65 -16.40 -8.13
C TRP A 153 6.59 -17.45 -8.48
N PRO A 154 6.89 -18.75 -8.30
CA PRO A 154 5.83 -19.76 -8.21
C PRO A 154 4.83 -19.39 -7.11
N PRO A 155 3.54 -19.79 -7.23
CA PRO A 155 2.47 -19.30 -6.35
C PRO A 155 2.49 -19.96 -4.96
N TYR A 156 3.58 -19.86 -4.23
CA TYR A 156 3.81 -20.54 -2.95
C TYR A 156 2.80 -20.18 -1.87
N HIS A 157 2.44 -18.91 -1.73
CA HIS A 157 1.47 -18.45 -0.73
C HIS A 157 0.02 -18.87 -1.05
N PHE A 158 -0.28 -19.22 -2.30
CA PHE A 158 -1.62 -19.54 -2.76
C PHE A 158 -1.89 -21.04 -2.90
N VAL A 159 -0.85 -21.85 -2.97
CA VAL A 159 -0.96 -23.32 -3.10
C VAL A 159 -0.90 -24.01 -1.74
N GLY A 160 -0.20 -23.44 -0.76
CA GLY A 160 0.03 -24.05 0.55
C GLY A 160 -1.16 -23.97 1.54
N GLU A 161 -2.06 -23.01 1.39
CA GLU A 161 -3.17 -22.79 2.34
C GLU A 161 -4.37 -23.73 2.15
N LYS A 162 -4.42 -24.52 1.09
CA LYS A 162 -5.54 -25.46 0.83
C LYS A 162 -5.23 -26.93 1.20
N ALA A 163 -4.13 -27.18 1.89
CA ALA A 163 -3.73 -28.51 2.35
C ALA A 163 -3.99 -28.75 3.86
N GLN A 164 -4.77 -27.88 4.52
CA GLN A 164 -5.24 -28.11 5.89
C GLN A 164 -6.75 -28.15 5.97
#